data_188627bd1039a6dcf860934071cc95a1
#
_entry.id   188627bd1039a6dcf860934071cc95a1
#
_cell.length_a   1.000
_cell.length_b   1.000
_cell.length_c   1.000
_cell.angle_alpha   90.00
_cell.angle_beta   90.00
_cell.angle_gamma   90.00
#
_symmetry.space_group_name_H-M   'P 1'
#
loop_
_entity.id
_entity.type
_entity.pdbx_description
1 polymer ?
#
loop_
_entity_poly.entity_id
_entity_poly.type
_entity_poly.pdbx_seq_one_letter_code
_entity_poly.pdbx_strand_id
1 'polypeptide(L)'
;MNMRTYDGKPVVAILTIADKTRLFRGNHKNFRDIIRTGNDMGFLAYVVTVRDLKLGRPSINGYVPGPGKTWISAELPSPQVIYNRIPAREDEAKPSVARKIAECLEYPGIRLYNPYFFNKWNLFEWLKESRAAFRHVPATRRLRNGRTLSVMLKNHHGLYLKPESGKAGKGIMRIRFTEDSPLPYRLQIQSERKSATYKSGSIERLWSRIEKETGRSHYIVQEMIELATYKGRPFDLRVLLQKNGRGGWGVTGIGARLAGARSITTHVPRGGSVENPSSMLEAMFGPDKASATLKNVTSTALLIARQIERSSGHTLGEMSMDLGVDDKGGLWFFEANSRPMKFDEPEIRKLSLERIFQYSHYLVRQSAGSR
;
A
#
# COMPACT_ATOMS: atom_id res chain seq x y z
N MET A 1 19.43 -36.82 -0.35
CA MET A 1 19.07 -35.87 -1.42
C MET A 1 20.24 -34.90 -1.57
N ASN A 2 21.02 -35.04 -2.66
CA ASN A 2 22.29 -34.35 -2.82
C ASN A 2 22.10 -32.83 -2.73
N MET A 3 22.94 -32.17 -1.90
CA MET A 3 23.09 -30.70 -1.91
C MET A 3 23.40 -30.28 -3.36
N ARG A 4 22.42 -29.72 -4.06
CA ARG A 4 22.70 -29.01 -5.27
C ARG A 4 23.53 -27.78 -4.87
N THR A 5 24.76 -27.73 -5.32
CA THR A 5 25.64 -26.57 -5.20
C THR A 5 24.93 -25.37 -5.79
N TYR A 6 24.56 -24.40 -4.94
CA TYR A 6 23.97 -23.11 -5.34
C TYR A 6 25.09 -22.09 -5.61
N ASP A 7 26.11 -22.52 -6.36
CA ASP A 7 27.33 -21.76 -6.58
C ASP A 7 27.04 -20.38 -7.18
N GLY A 8 27.29 -19.35 -6.39
CA GLY A 8 27.34 -17.96 -6.82
C GLY A 8 26.00 -17.23 -7.03
N LYS A 9 24.83 -17.89 -6.89
CA LYS A 9 23.53 -17.23 -7.09
C LYS A 9 23.14 -16.37 -5.89
N PRO A 10 22.69 -15.11 -6.09
CA PRO A 10 22.13 -14.31 -5.02
C PRO A 10 20.87 -14.97 -4.42
N VAL A 11 20.74 -14.93 -3.10
CA VAL A 11 19.67 -15.62 -2.36
C VAL A 11 18.66 -14.61 -1.84
N VAL A 12 17.38 -14.77 -2.26
CA VAL A 12 16.26 -13.90 -1.88
C VAL A 12 15.19 -14.73 -1.17
N ALA A 13 14.82 -14.36 0.05
CA ALA A 13 13.74 -15.01 0.77
C ALA A 13 12.49 -14.12 0.85
N ILE A 14 11.32 -14.71 0.55
CA ILE A 14 10.02 -14.10 0.77
C ILE A 14 9.61 -14.37 2.21
N LEU A 15 9.65 -13.35 3.07
CA LEU A 15 9.32 -13.49 4.48
C LEU A 15 7.80 -13.46 4.70
N THR A 16 7.30 -14.45 5.42
CA THR A 16 5.90 -14.53 5.86
C THR A 16 5.80 -15.17 7.24
N ILE A 17 4.61 -15.54 7.67
CA ILE A 17 4.38 -16.23 8.95
C ILE A 17 3.89 -17.65 8.73
N ALA A 18 4.19 -18.54 9.69
CA ALA A 18 3.71 -19.90 9.67
C ALA A 18 2.18 -20.00 9.79
N ASP A 19 1.60 -21.01 9.17
CA ASP A 19 0.18 -21.34 9.25
C ASP A 19 0.02 -22.82 9.60
N LYS A 20 -0.95 -23.13 10.47
CA LYS A 20 -1.15 -24.50 10.95
C LYS A 20 -1.66 -25.46 9.86
N THR A 21 -2.40 -24.95 8.89
CA THR A 21 -3.06 -25.76 7.86
C THR A 21 -2.41 -25.64 6.49
N ARG A 22 -1.75 -24.52 6.19
CA ARG A 22 -1.23 -24.18 4.84
C ARG A 22 0.28 -24.00 4.80
N LEU A 23 1.03 -24.48 5.81
CA LEU A 23 2.46 -24.27 6.04
C LEU A 23 2.77 -22.80 6.37
N PHE A 24 2.33 -21.86 5.55
CA PHE A 24 2.53 -20.42 5.75
C PHE A 24 1.36 -19.62 5.18
N ARG A 25 1.20 -18.37 5.67
CA ARG A 25 0.19 -17.42 5.21
C ARG A 25 0.69 -16.60 4.01
N GLY A 26 -0.24 -16.03 3.26
CA GLY A 26 0.04 -15.15 2.13
C GLY A 26 -0.58 -15.66 0.83
N ASN A 27 -0.25 -14.99 -0.27
CA ASN A 27 -0.74 -15.34 -1.59
C ASN A 27 0.19 -16.36 -2.25
N HIS A 28 -0.11 -17.64 -2.10
CA HIS A 28 0.70 -18.76 -2.59
C HIS A 28 0.93 -18.73 -4.11
N LYS A 29 -0.08 -18.31 -4.89
CA LYS A 29 0.07 -18.14 -6.35
C LYS A 29 1.09 -17.04 -6.65
N ASN A 30 0.97 -15.89 -5.99
CA ASN A 30 1.91 -14.78 -6.16
C ASN A 30 3.34 -15.18 -5.77
N PHE A 31 3.50 -15.95 -4.68
CA PHE A 31 4.82 -16.40 -4.25
C PHE A 31 5.47 -17.35 -5.25
N ARG A 32 4.68 -18.24 -5.90
CA ARG A 32 5.18 -19.07 -6.99
C ARG A 32 5.64 -18.25 -8.18
N ASP A 33 4.87 -17.24 -8.58
CA ASP A 33 5.23 -16.35 -9.69
C ASP A 33 6.54 -15.62 -9.37
N ILE A 34 6.71 -15.08 -8.15
CA ILE A 34 7.94 -14.42 -7.71
C ILE A 34 9.12 -15.40 -7.77
N ILE A 35 8.98 -16.59 -7.20
CA ILE A 35 10.08 -17.57 -7.18
C ILE A 35 10.47 -17.99 -8.59
N ARG A 36 9.50 -18.22 -9.48
CA ARG A 36 9.78 -18.55 -10.89
C ARG A 36 10.58 -17.44 -11.55
N THR A 37 10.10 -16.20 -11.47
CA THR A 37 10.81 -15.05 -12.06
C THR A 37 12.21 -14.91 -11.48
N GLY A 38 12.39 -15.12 -10.16
CA GLY A 38 13.71 -15.09 -9.55
C GLY A 38 14.65 -16.16 -10.09
N ASN A 39 14.16 -17.38 -10.25
CA ASN A 39 14.93 -18.48 -10.81
C ASN A 39 15.33 -18.20 -12.27
N ASP A 40 14.38 -17.67 -13.07
CA ASP A 40 14.61 -17.29 -14.48
C ASP A 40 15.65 -16.15 -14.59
N MET A 41 15.74 -15.28 -13.58
CA MET A 41 16.72 -14.19 -13.48
C MET A 41 18.05 -14.59 -12.80
N GLY A 42 18.25 -15.88 -12.51
CA GLY A 42 19.50 -16.39 -11.93
C GLY A 42 19.63 -16.28 -10.41
N PHE A 43 18.53 -16.06 -9.70
CA PHE A 43 18.50 -16.07 -8.23
C PHE A 43 18.09 -17.43 -7.66
N LEU A 44 18.45 -17.68 -6.42
CA LEU A 44 17.77 -18.67 -5.59
C LEU A 44 16.68 -17.95 -4.79
N ALA A 45 15.41 -18.21 -5.10
CA ALA A 45 14.29 -17.60 -4.41
C ALA A 45 13.43 -18.65 -3.69
N TYR A 46 12.99 -18.36 -2.46
CA TYR A 46 12.15 -19.26 -1.67
C TYR A 46 11.31 -18.49 -0.63
N VAL A 47 10.33 -19.17 -0.02
CA VAL A 47 9.55 -18.63 1.09
C VAL A 47 10.20 -19.05 2.41
N VAL A 48 10.27 -18.12 3.36
CA VAL A 48 10.67 -18.42 4.74
C VAL A 48 9.65 -17.87 5.73
N THR A 49 9.39 -18.58 6.80
CA THR A 49 8.55 -18.05 7.88
C THR A 49 9.40 -17.36 8.95
N VAL A 50 8.78 -16.43 9.68
CA VAL A 50 9.43 -15.78 10.85
C VAL A 50 10.00 -16.82 11.83
N ARG A 51 9.33 -17.97 12.00
CA ARG A 51 9.78 -19.05 12.88
C ARG A 51 11.06 -19.72 12.37
N ASP A 52 11.13 -19.94 11.04
CA ASP A 52 12.19 -20.72 10.41
C ASP A 52 13.41 -19.85 10.04
N LEU A 53 13.24 -18.52 10.01
CA LEU A 53 14.34 -17.56 9.77
C LEU A 53 15.27 -17.49 10.98
N LYS A 54 16.42 -18.16 10.87
CA LYS A 54 17.49 -18.18 11.88
C LYS A 54 18.69 -17.39 11.38
N LEU A 55 18.91 -16.21 11.95
CA LEU A 55 20.05 -15.37 11.61
C LEU A 55 21.36 -16.02 12.06
N GLY A 56 22.45 -15.79 11.34
CA GLY A 56 23.78 -16.33 11.66
C GLY A 56 23.99 -17.82 11.33
N ARG A 57 22.99 -18.50 10.78
CA ARG A 57 23.15 -19.88 10.29
C ARG A 57 23.51 -19.86 8.80
N PRO A 58 24.36 -20.77 8.32
CA PRO A 58 24.70 -20.87 6.89
C PRO A 58 23.52 -21.34 6.04
N SER A 59 22.63 -22.16 6.62
CA SER A 59 21.40 -22.66 6.00
C SER A 59 20.22 -22.59 6.96
N ILE A 60 19.02 -22.51 6.39
CA ILE A 60 17.74 -22.43 7.12
C ILE A 60 16.68 -23.23 6.39
N ASN A 61 15.64 -23.62 7.13
CA ASN A 61 14.50 -24.28 6.53
C ASN A 61 13.64 -23.26 5.76
N GLY A 62 13.39 -23.53 4.48
CA GLY A 62 12.57 -22.72 3.59
C GLY A 62 11.61 -23.56 2.76
N TYR A 63 10.77 -22.92 1.97
CA TYR A 63 9.75 -23.56 1.15
C TYR A 63 9.91 -23.17 -0.32
N VAL A 64 10.00 -24.19 -1.18
CA VAL A 64 10.04 -24.02 -2.65
C VAL A 64 8.80 -24.66 -3.29
N PRO A 65 8.40 -24.21 -4.49
CA PRO A 65 7.32 -24.82 -5.23
C PRO A 65 7.59 -26.30 -5.53
N GLY A 66 6.63 -27.18 -5.18
CA GLY A 66 6.60 -28.57 -5.56
C GLY A 66 5.68 -28.82 -6.76
N PRO A 67 5.47 -30.10 -7.13
CA PRO A 67 4.55 -30.49 -8.21
C PRO A 67 3.14 -29.95 -7.96
N GLY A 68 2.46 -29.55 -9.02
CA GLY A 68 1.11 -28.98 -8.95
C GLY A 68 1.03 -27.71 -8.10
N LYS A 69 0.24 -27.76 -7.02
CA LYS A 69 0.07 -26.63 -6.08
C LYS A 69 0.74 -26.88 -4.73
N THR A 70 1.62 -27.87 -4.59
CA THR A 70 2.28 -28.21 -3.34
C THR A 70 3.49 -27.32 -3.04
N TRP A 71 3.99 -27.41 -1.80
CA TRP A 71 5.21 -26.78 -1.35
C TRP A 71 6.11 -27.84 -0.71
N ILE A 72 7.40 -27.76 -1.00
CA ILE A 72 8.42 -28.66 -0.45
C ILE A 72 9.23 -27.87 0.57
N SER A 73 9.37 -28.42 1.77
CA SER A 73 10.30 -27.92 2.78
C SER A 73 11.69 -28.42 2.45
N ALA A 74 12.66 -27.56 2.47
CA ALA A 74 14.06 -27.88 2.19
C ALA A 74 15.02 -27.02 3.04
N GLU A 75 16.18 -27.57 3.34
CA GLU A 75 17.28 -26.78 3.87
C GLU A 75 17.92 -25.99 2.76
N LEU A 76 18.02 -24.67 2.91
CA LEU A 76 18.40 -23.71 1.86
C LEU A 76 19.42 -22.71 2.44
N PRO A 77 20.32 -22.18 1.62
CA PRO A 77 21.25 -21.15 2.07
C PRO A 77 20.54 -19.95 2.68
N SER A 78 21.15 -19.36 3.70
CA SER A 78 20.64 -18.14 4.32
C SER A 78 20.51 -16.99 3.32
N PRO A 79 19.41 -16.20 3.38
CA PRO A 79 19.16 -15.17 2.39
C PRO A 79 20.08 -13.94 2.60
N GLN A 80 20.51 -13.34 1.51
CA GLN A 80 21.18 -12.03 1.49
C GLN A 80 20.14 -10.90 1.47
N VAL A 81 18.97 -11.16 0.87
CA VAL A 81 17.87 -10.19 0.81
C VAL A 81 16.56 -10.83 1.29
N ILE A 82 15.84 -10.10 2.12
CA ILE A 82 14.52 -10.48 2.61
C ILE A 82 13.47 -9.53 2.02
N TYR A 83 12.58 -10.10 1.22
CA TYR A 83 11.38 -9.44 0.72
C TYR A 83 10.22 -9.69 1.67
N ASN A 84 9.86 -8.69 2.47
CA ASN A 84 8.83 -8.84 3.49
C ASN A 84 7.40 -8.84 2.89
N ARG A 85 6.72 -9.99 3.03
CA ARG A 85 5.34 -10.21 2.56
C ARG A 85 4.42 -10.75 3.66
N ILE A 86 4.72 -10.44 4.93
CA ILE A 86 3.79 -10.70 6.05
C ILE A 86 2.43 -10.08 5.71
N PRO A 87 1.33 -10.88 5.74
CA PRO A 87 0.11 -10.51 5.02
C PRO A 87 -0.80 -9.51 5.74
N ALA A 88 -0.66 -9.38 7.07
CA ALA A 88 -1.56 -8.56 7.87
C ALA A 88 -0.83 -7.75 8.95
N ARG A 89 -1.40 -6.59 9.30
CA ARG A 89 -0.88 -5.70 10.36
C ARG A 89 -0.91 -6.39 11.72
N GLU A 90 -1.95 -7.13 11.98
CA GLU A 90 -2.14 -7.90 13.22
C GLU A 90 -1.06 -8.97 13.37
N ASP A 91 -0.58 -9.51 12.26
CA ASP A 91 0.54 -10.45 12.27
C ASP A 91 1.86 -9.77 12.53
N GLU A 92 2.08 -8.62 11.91
CA GLU A 92 3.28 -7.80 12.12
C GLU A 92 3.39 -7.28 13.54
N ALA A 93 2.26 -6.94 14.16
CA ALA A 93 2.18 -6.44 15.55
C ALA A 93 2.46 -7.53 16.61
N LYS A 94 2.54 -8.81 16.24
CA LYS A 94 2.90 -9.87 17.19
C LYS A 94 4.32 -9.65 17.70
N PRO A 95 4.58 -9.71 19.03
CA PRO A 95 5.90 -9.42 19.59
C PRO A 95 7.06 -10.23 18.96
N SER A 96 6.81 -11.52 18.68
CA SER A 96 7.81 -12.38 18.03
C SER A 96 8.13 -11.97 16.59
N VAL A 97 7.14 -11.45 15.86
CA VAL A 97 7.30 -10.97 14.48
C VAL A 97 8.02 -9.63 14.47
N ALA A 98 7.57 -8.68 15.29
CA ALA A 98 8.21 -7.37 15.41
C ALA A 98 9.69 -7.48 15.83
N ARG A 99 10.00 -8.36 16.80
CA ARG A 99 11.38 -8.64 17.20
C ARG A 99 12.21 -9.20 16.05
N LYS A 100 11.68 -10.18 15.30
CA LYS A 100 12.40 -10.78 14.16
C LYS A 100 12.68 -9.75 13.06
N ILE A 101 11.75 -8.85 12.77
CA ILE A 101 11.96 -7.78 11.80
C ILE A 101 13.07 -6.84 12.30
N ALA A 102 13.06 -6.44 13.58
CA ALA A 102 14.10 -5.60 14.17
C ALA A 102 15.47 -6.29 14.10
N GLU A 103 15.57 -7.58 14.48
CA GLU A 103 16.78 -8.37 14.35
C GLU A 103 17.33 -8.39 12.90
N CYS A 104 16.44 -8.52 11.90
CA CYS A 104 16.84 -8.51 10.49
C CYS A 104 17.34 -7.15 10.02
N LEU A 105 16.80 -6.06 10.54
CA LEU A 105 17.22 -4.70 10.19
C LEU A 105 18.63 -4.37 10.72
N GLU A 106 18.97 -4.93 11.87
CA GLU A 106 20.26 -4.74 12.54
C GLU A 106 21.35 -5.73 12.06
N TYR A 107 20.94 -6.86 11.45
CA TYR A 107 21.88 -7.93 11.07
C TYR A 107 22.69 -7.56 9.82
N PRO A 108 24.05 -7.46 9.90
CA PRO A 108 24.88 -6.92 8.81
C PRO A 108 24.85 -7.73 7.50
N GLY A 109 24.59 -9.03 7.58
CA GLY A 109 24.61 -9.95 6.44
C GLY A 109 23.33 -9.99 5.61
N ILE A 110 22.28 -9.27 6.03
CA ILE A 110 20.95 -9.32 5.41
C ILE A 110 20.43 -7.92 5.11
N ARG A 111 19.79 -7.78 3.97
CA ARG A 111 19.05 -6.57 3.59
C ARG A 111 17.56 -6.86 3.56
N LEU A 112 16.83 -6.35 4.55
CA LEU A 112 15.37 -6.43 4.58
C LEU A 112 14.78 -5.11 4.09
N TYR A 113 13.82 -5.15 3.16
CA TYR A 113 13.09 -3.97 2.72
C TYR A 113 11.58 -4.10 2.95
N ASN A 114 10.89 -2.97 3.01
CA ASN A 114 9.50 -2.84 3.40
C ASN A 114 9.19 -3.45 4.78
N PRO A 115 9.89 -3.02 5.84
CA PRO A 115 9.80 -3.67 7.16
C PRO A 115 8.40 -3.61 7.75
N TYR A 116 7.69 -2.48 7.58
CA TYR A 116 6.43 -2.21 8.27
C TYR A 116 5.31 -1.75 7.32
N PHE A 117 4.07 -2.01 7.73
CA PHE A 117 2.90 -1.39 7.10
C PHE A 117 2.85 0.10 7.43
N PHE A 118 2.49 0.93 6.46
CA PHE A 118 2.30 2.36 6.68
C PHE A 118 1.05 2.64 7.50
N ASN A 119 1.14 3.54 8.46
CA ASN A 119 0.02 4.13 9.18
C ASN A 119 -0.39 5.43 8.49
N LYS A 120 -1.70 5.71 8.37
CA LYS A 120 -2.19 6.91 7.66
C LYS A 120 -1.75 8.21 8.31
N TRP A 121 -1.70 8.25 9.64
CA TRP A 121 -1.21 9.43 10.35
C TRP A 121 0.28 9.65 10.14
N ASN A 122 1.09 8.58 10.19
CA ASN A 122 2.52 8.69 9.93
C ASN A 122 2.79 9.17 8.49
N LEU A 123 2.04 8.67 7.50
CA LEU A 123 2.15 9.17 6.13
C LEU A 123 1.88 10.68 6.04
N PHE A 124 0.87 11.17 6.75
CA PHE A 124 0.56 12.59 6.81
C PHE A 124 1.72 13.39 7.42
N GLU A 125 2.26 12.97 8.57
CA GLU A 125 3.38 13.63 9.24
C GLU A 125 4.64 13.62 8.35
N TRP A 126 4.97 12.50 7.71
CA TRP A 126 6.12 12.39 6.81
C TRP A 126 6.01 13.30 5.60
N LEU A 127 4.82 13.45 5.02
CA LEU A 127 4.61 14.33 3.87
C LEU A 127 4.61 15.80 4.26
N LYS A 128 4.22 16.13 5.48
CA LYS A 128 4.24 17.49 6.04
C LYS A 128 5.65 18.09 6.09
N GLU A 129 6.68 17.27 6.20
CA GLU A 129 8.09 17.70 6.21
C GLU A 129 8.56 18.27 4.86
N SER A 130 7.82 18.04 3.77
CA SER A 130 8.14 18.55 2.43
C SER A 130 7.00 19.40 1.88
N ARG A 131 7.20 20.71 1.76
CA ARG A 131 6.21 21.61 1.16
C ARG A 131 5.76 21.15 -0.24
N ALA A 132 6.70 20.62 -1.05
CA ALA A 132 6.42 20.14 -2.39
C ALA A 132 5.52 18.90 -2.40
N ALA A 133 5.67 17.99 -1.43
CA ALA A 133 4.81 16.81 -1.29
C ALA A 133 3.48 17.16 -0.58
N PHE A 134 3.55 18.01 0.44
CA PHE A 134 2.41 18.35 1.29
C PHE A 134 1.28 19.09 0.56
N ARG A 135 1.60 19.86 -0.47
CA ARG A 135 0.58 20.55 -1.30
C ARG A 135 -0.40 19.58 -1.99
N HIS A 136 -0.05 18.29 -2.09
CA HIS A 136 -0.89 17.25 -2.65
C HIS A 136 -1.71 16.51 -1.58
N VAL A 137 -1.56 16.86 -0.31
CA VAL A 137 -2.24 16.19 0.79
C VAL A 137 -3.48 16.97 1.19
N PRO A 138 -4.69 16.38 1.16
CA PRO A 138 -5.89 17.04 1.66
C PRO A 138 -5.73 17.43 3.13
N ALA A 139 -6.38 18.52 3.55
CA ALA A 139 -6.35 18.95 4.94
C ALA A 139 -6.73 17.78 5.87
N THR A 140 -5.84 17.44 6.78
CA THR A 140 -5.96 16.24 7.62
C THR A 140 -5.67 16.56 9.07
N ARG A 141 -6.45 15.99 9.99
CA ARG A 141 -6.24 16.05 11.44
C ARG A 141 -6.50 14.70 12.08
N ARG A 142 -5.94 14.45 13.26
CA ARG A 142 -6.42 13.35 14.11
C ARG A 142 -7.81 13.66 14.64
N LEU A 143 -8.70 12.68 14.57
CA LEU A 143 -10.05 12.77 15.09
C LEU A 143 -10.00 12.51 16.62
N ARG A 144 -10.05 13.58 17.42
CA ARG A 144 -9.96 13.47 18.87
C ARG A 144 -11.32 13.64 19.55
N ASN A 145 -12.14 14.54 19.06
CA ASN A 145 -13.42 14.94 19.65
C ASN A 145 -14.30 15.69 18.63
N GLY A 146 -15.53 16.01 19.01
CA GLY A 146 -16.48 16.77 18.19
C GLY A 146 -15.97 18.16 17.80
N ARG A 147 -15.14 18.82 18.61
CA ARG A 147 -14.53 20.11 18.27
C ARG A 147 -13.61 20.00 17.05
N THR A 148 -12.90 18.88 16.89
CA THR A 148 -12.08 18.63 15.69
C THR A 148 -12.95 18.59 14.43
N LEU A 149 -14.13 17.95 14.49
CA LEU A 149 -15.08 17.94 13.37
C LEU A 149 -15.63 19.33 13.09
N SER A 150 -16.05 20.06 14.11
CA SER A 150 -16.59 21.41 13.98
C SER A 150 -15.58 22.35 13.29
N VAL A 151 -14.32 22.33 13.70
CA VAL A 151 -13.27 23.14 13.10
C VAL A 151 -13.04 22.77 11.63
N MET A 152 -13.05 21.47 11.29
CA MET A 152 -12.86 21.04 9.91
C MET A 152 -14.08 21.37 9.03
N LEU A 153 -15.30 21.20 9.53
CA LEU A 153 -16.53 21.49 8.77
C LEU A 153 -16.76 22.99 8.53
N LYS A 154 -16.17 23.88 9.31
CA LYS A 154 -16.20 25.34 9.03
C LYS A 154 -15.46 25.71 7.76
N ASN A 155 -14.44 24.94 7.39
CA ASN A 155 -13.58 25.24 6.23
C ASN A 155 -13.81 24.30 5.04
N HIS A 156 -14.52 23.19 5.24
CA HIS A 156 -14.69 22.14 4.23
C HIS A 156 -16.13 21.60 4.27
N HIS A 157 -16.83 21.64 3.14
CA HIS A 157 -18.23 21.15 3.03
C HIS A 157 -18.38 19.63 3.18
N GLY A 158 -17.29 18.89 3.15
CA GLY A 158 -17.27 17.44 3.30
C GLY A 158 -15.97 16.92 3.92
N LEU A 159 -16.12 15.84 4.67
CA LEU A 159 -15.00 15.18 5.35
C LEU A 159 -15.08 13.67 5.17
N TYR A 160 -13.91 13.04 5.08
CA TYR A 160 -13.75 11.61 5.28
C TYR A 160 -13.16 11.33 6.65
N LEU A 161 -13.73 10.36 7.37
CA LEU A 161 -13.16 9.77 8.57
C LEU A 161 -12.58 8.42 8.21
N LYS A 162 -11.30 8.20 8.49
CA LYS A 162 -10.58 6.99 8.08
C LYS A 162 -9.83 6.41 9.29
N PRO A 163 -9.92 5.09 9.57
CA PRO A 163 -9.08 4.47 10.58
C PRO A 163 -7.59 4.67 10.27
N GLU A 164 -6.76 5.03 11.24
CA GLU A 164 -5.31 5.20 11.04
C GLU A 164 -4.67 3.92 10.49
N SER A 165 -5.14 2.76 10.94
CA SER A 165 -4.63 1.43 10.58
C SER A 165 -5.66 0.58 9.80
N GLY A 166 -6.56 1.20 9.02
CA GLY A 166 -7.58 0.50 8.24
C GLY A 166 -7.05 -0.19 6.98
N LYS A 167 -7.82 -1.16 6.47
CA LYS A 167 -7.56 -1.88 5.22
C LYS A 167 -8.84 -1.95 4.37
N ALA A 168 -8.68 -1.88 3.05
CA ALA A 168 -9.75 -2.09 2.06
C ALA A 168 -11.00 -1.21 2.27
N GLY A 169 -10.81 0.03 2.72
CA GLY A 169 -11.90 0.97 2.95
C GLY A 169 -12.85 0.60 4.11
N LYS A 170 -12.50 -0.39 4.94
CA LYS A 170 -13.30 -0.77 6.11
C LYS A 170 -13.27 0.35 7.15
N GLY A 171 -14.45 0.69 7.69
CA GLY A 171 -14.61 1.73 8.70
C GLY A 171 -14.50 3.17 8.15
N ILE A 172 -14.45 3.37 6.83
CA ILE A 172 -14.50 4.72 6.26
C ILE A 172 -15.90 5.29 6.41
N MET A 173 -15.98 6.53 6.88
CA MET A 173 -17.21 7.30 6.94
C MET A 173 -17.03 8.59 6.14
N ARG A 174 -18.14 9.11 5.60
CA ARG A 174 -18.18 10.39 4.90
C ARG A 174 -19.19 11.30 5.56
N ILE A 175 -18.81 12.52 5.87
CA ILE A 175 -19.68 13.58 6.34
C ILE A 175 -19.83 14.59 5.21
N ARG A 176 -21.07 15.04 4.96
CA ARG A 176 -21.39 16.23 4.17
C ARG A 176 -22.17 17.20 5.02
N PHE A 177 -21.86 18.46 4.88
CA PHE A 177 -22.57 19.58 5.48
C PHE A 177 -23.33 20.35 4.39
N THR A 178 -24.59 20.66 4.62
CA THR A 178 -25.46 21.44 3.72
C THR A 178 -26.12 22.53 4.53
N GLU A 179 -25.78 23.79 4.29
CA GLU A 179 -26.09 24.93 5.12
C GLU A 179 -27.59 25.13 5.35
N ASP A 180 -28.40 25.16 4.36
CA ASP A 180 -29.82 25.49 4.45
C ASP A 180 -30.77 24.30 4.71
N SER A 181 -30.25 23.24 5.33
CA SER A 181 -31.01 22.03 5.64
C SER A 181 -31.43 21.98 7.11
N PRO A 182 -32.69 21.59 7.46
CA PRO A 182 -33.07 21.33 8.84
C PRO A 182 -32.21 20.26 9.53
N LEU A 183 -31.57 19.36 8.76
CA LEU A 183 -30.63 18.34 9.20
C LEU A 183 -29.35 18.47 8.38
N PRO A 184 -28.52 19.50 8.66
CA PRO A 184 -27.41 19.89 7.82
C PRO A 184 -26.28 18.85 7.74
N TYR A 185 -26.17 17.98 8.73
CA TYR A 185 -25.10 16.97 8.78
C TYR A 185 -25.61 15.64 8.25
N ARG A 186 -24.95 15.14 7.20
CA ARG A 186 -25.21 13.82 6.63
C ARG A 186 -23.99 12.93 6.77
N LEU A 187 -24.07 11.92 7.66
CA LEU A 187 -23.05 10.90 7.86
C LEU A 187 -23.40 9.65 7.03
N GLN A 188 -22.51 9.25 6.15
CA GLN A 188 -22.54 7.95 5.47
C GLN A 188 -21.50 7.02 6.06
N ILE A 189 -21.92 5.83 6.47
CA ILE A 189 -21.07 4.80 7.07
C ILE A 189 -21.04 3.64 6.08
N GLN A 190 -19.83 3.32 5.60
CA GLN A 190 -19.62 2.24 4.65
C GLN A 190 -19.28 0.94 5.38
N SER A 191 -20.19 -0.03 5.36
CA SER A 191 -19.90 -1.41 5.75
C SER A 191 -19.46 -2.25 4.55
N GLU A 192 -19.19 -3.54 4.76
CA GLU A 192 -18.70 -4.42 3.68
C GLU A 192 -19.69 -4.56 2.53
N ARG A 193 -20.99 -4.61 2.82
CA ARG A 193 -22.05 -4.86 1.82
C ARG A 193 -23.08 -3.76 1.69
N LYS A 194 -23.19 -2.86 2.67
CA LYS A 194 -24.22 -1.83 2.74
C LYS A 194 -23.62 -0.49 3.13
N SER A 195 -24.26 0.60 2.77
CA SER A 195 -24.02 1.91 3.34
C SER A 195 -25.24 2.35 4.14
N ALA A 196 -25.01 2.82 5.36
CA ALA A 196 -26.03 3.45 6.19
C ALA A 196 -25.88 4.95 6.13
N THR A 197 -26.98 5.68 6.07
CA THR A 197 -26.99 7.14 6.13
C THR A 197 -27.68 7.59 7.41
N TYR A 198 -27.03 8.46 8.15
CA TYR A 198 -27.53 9.12 9.33
C TYR A 198 -27.54 10.64 9.08
N LYS A 199 -28.66 11.31 9.45
CA LYS A 199 -28.79 12.76 9.36
C LYS A 199 -28.91 13.35 10.75
N SER A 200 -28.36 14.54 10.98
CA SER A 200 -28.38 15.21 12.27
C SER A 200 -28.53 16.72 12.13
N GLY A 201 -29.27 17.32 13.05
CA GLY A 201 -29.40 18.78 13.16
C GLY A 201 -28.24 19.42 13.95
N SER A 202 -27.45 18.64 14.72
CA SER A 202 -26.35 19.19 15.52
C SER A 202 -25.08 18.34 15.45
N ILE A 203 -23.97 19.01 15.71
CA ILE A 203 -22.64 18.39 15.72
C ILE A 203 -22.46 17.41 16.89
N GLU A 204 -23.11 17.69 18.02
CA GLU A 204 -23.04 16.85 19.23
C GLU A 204 -23.68 15.49 18.97
N ARG A 205 -24.90 15.49 18.38
CA ARG A 205 -25.56 14.24 18.00
C ARG A 205 -24.80 13.47 16.93
N LEU A 206 -24.22 14.19 15.96
CA LEU A 206 -23.34 13.59 14.96
C LEU A 206 -22.12 12.93 15.61
N TRP A 207 -21.49 13.64 16.55
CA TRP A 207 -20.31 13.14 17.27
C TRP A 207 -20.63 11.88 18.08
N SER A 208 -21.72 11.88 18.86
CA SER A 208 -22.14 10.69 19.62
C SER A 208 -22.38 9.47 18.72
N ARG A 209 -22.83 9.68 17.51
CA ARG A 209 -22.95 8.58 16.54
C ARG A 209 -21.58 8.11 16.06
N ILE A 210 -20.67 9.01 15.74
CA ILE A 210 -19.31 8.70 15.29
C ILE A 210 -18.53 7.94 16.36
N GLU A 211 -18.62 8.34 17.63
CA GLU A 211 -17.98 7.64 18.75
C GLU A 211 -18.40 6.18 18.84
N LYS A 212 -19.70 5.90 18.66
CA LYS A 212 -20.21 4.52 18.63
C LYS A 212 -19.61 3.70 17.48
N GLU A 213 -19.42 4.31 16.29
CA GLU A 213 -18.86 3.64 15.11
C GLU A 213 -17.35 3.47 15.19
N THR A 214 -16.62 4.42 15.77
CA THR A 214 -15.16 4.37 15.87
C THR A 214 -14.69 3.50 17.03
N GLY A 215 -15.48 3.39 18.10
CA GLY A 215 -15.13 2.66 19.30
C GLY A 215 -13.78 3.11 19.86
N ARG A 216 -12.87 2.16 20.10
CA ARG A 216 -11.50 2.42 20.57
C ARG A 216 -10.47 2.65 19.46
N SER A 217 -10.91 2.66 18.20
CA SER A 217 -10.00 2.81 17.06
C SER A 217 -9.58 4.27 16.87
N HIS A 218 -8.32 4.49 16.55
CA HIS A 218 -7.84 5.81 16.18
C HIS A 218 -8.22 6.16 14.74
N TYR A 219 -8.72 7.37 14.53
CA TYR A 219 -9.16 7.88 13.25
C TYR A 219 -8.46 9.19 12.88
N ILE A 220 -8.29 9.40 11.59
CA ILE A 220 -8.05 10.71 11.00
C ILE A 220 -9.34 11.26 10.42
N VAL A 221 -9.48 12.59 10.44
CA VAL A 221 -10.47 13.35 9.68
C VAL A 221 -9.74 14.08 8.55
N GLN A 222 -10.24 13.94 7.34
CA GLN A 222 -9.61 14.45 6.12
C GLN A 222 -10.66 15.18 5.27
N GLU A 223 -10.27 16.29 4.69
CA GLU A 223 -11.03 17.03 3.69
C GLU A 223 -11.50 16.10 2.56
N MET A 224 -12.74 16.27 2.13
CA MET A 224 -13.28 15.60 0.96
C MET A 224 -12.92 16.41 -0.29
N ILE A 225 -12.13 15.81 -1.15
CA ILE A 225 -11.80 16.39 -2.46
C ILE A 225 -12.91 16.02 -3.44
N GLU A 226 -13.42 17.02 -4.16
CA GLU A 226 -14.34 16.79 -5.28
C GLU A 226 -13.54 16.31 -6.48
N LEU A 227 -13.61 15.00 -6.74
CA LEU A 227 -12.87 14.34 -7.80
C LEU A 227 -13.54 14.54 -9.15
N ALA A 228 -12.73 14.59 -10.20
CA ALA A 228 -13.20 14.43 -11.56
C ALA A 228 -13.95 13.10 -11.70
N THR A 229 -14.95 13.08 -12.58
CA THR A 229 -15.80 11.91 -12.79
C THR A 229 -15.66 11.38 -14.21
N TYR A 230 -15.61 10.08 -14.35
CA TYR A 230 -15.71 9.39 -15.63
C TYR A 230 -17.04 8.64 -15.68
N LYS A 231 -17.86 8.92 -16.70
CA LYS A 231 -19.23 8.39 -16.82
C LYS A 231 -20.07 8.61 -15.54
N GLY A 232 -19.94 9.81 -14.94
CA GLY A 232 -20.68 10.19 -13.73
C GLY A 232 -20.20 9.52 -12.43
N ARG A 233 -19.09 8.80 -12.43
CA ARG A 233 -18.51 8.12 -11.27
C ARG A 233 -17.12 8.64 -10.93
N PRO A 234 -16.80 8.90 -9.66
CA PRO A 234 -15.45 9.30 -9.27
C PRO A 234 -14.46 8.16 -9.46
N PHE A 235 -13.21 8.52 -9.72
CA PHE A 235 -12.12 7.57 -9.89
C PHE A 235 -10.88 8.03 -9.12
N ASP A 236 -9.94 7.11 -8.94
CA ASP A 236 -8.57 7.39 -8.54
C ASP A 236 -7.57 6.63 -9.41
N LEU A 237 -6.33 7.09 -9.38
CA LEU A 237 -5.21 6.45 -10.06
C LEU A 237 -4.37 5.68 -9.02
N ARG A 238 -4.26 4.37 -9.22
CA ARG A 238 -3.41 3.53 -8.41
C ARG A 238 -2.06 3.36 -9.08
N VAL A 239 -1.03 3.95 -8.48
CA VAL A 239 0.33 3.93 -9.00
C VAL A 239 1.15 2.88 -8.25
N LEU A 240 1.75 1.94 -8.98
CA LEU A 240 2.75 1.02 -8.44
C LEU A 240 4.14 1.63 -8.64
N LEU A 241 4.84 1.81 -7.53
CA LEU A 241 6.21 2.30 -7.51
C LEU A 241 7.13 1.20 -6.98
N GLN A 242 8.24 0.98 -7.66
CA GLN A 242 9.27 0.03 -7.23
C GLN A 242 10.66 0.60 -7.54
N LYS A 243 11.64 0.20 -6.75
CA LYS A 243 13.03 0.51 -7.03
C LYS A 243 13.56 -0.40 -8.14
N ASN A 244 14.41 0.17 -8.97
CA ASN A 244 15.06 -0.52 -10.08
C ASN A 244 16.45 -1.06 -9.68
N GLY A 245 17.18 -1.65 -10.63
CA GLY A 245 18.51 -2.19 -10.43
C GLY A 245 19.62 -1.17 -10.12
N ARG A 246 19.30 0.13 -10.08
CA ARG A 246 20.18 1.22 -9.63
C ARG A 246 19.77 1.77 -8.25
N GLY A 247 18.78 1.15 -7.60
CA GLY A 247 18.24 1.59 -6.30
C GLY A 247 17.36 2.83 -6.36
N GLY A 248 17.02 3.33 -7.55
CA GLY A 248 16.16 4.50 -7.76
C GLY A 248 14.69 4.11 -7.88
N TRP A 249 13.79 4.96 -7.35
CA TRP A 249 12.37 4.83 -7.54
C TRP A 249 11.95 5.00 -9.00
N GLY A 250 11.06 4.15 -9.47
CA GLY A 250 10.42 4.23 -10.77
C GLY A 250 8.96 3.79 -10.72
N VAL A 251 8.12 4.39 -11.54
CA VAL A 251 6.74 3.93 -11.74
C VAL A 251 6.79 2.61 -12.52
N THR A 252 6.19 1.57 -11.96
CA THR A 252 6.04 0.25 -12.59
C THR A 252 4.77 0.19 -13.42
N GLY A 253 3.72 0.87 -12.97
CA GLY A 253 2.46 0.94 -13.67
C GLY A 253 1.45 1.82 -12.99
N ILE A 254 0.44 2.24 -13.74
CA ILE A 254 -0.68 3.06 -13.29
C ILE A 254 -1.97 2.36 -13.75
N GLY A 255 -2.88 2.09 -12.81
CA GLY A 255 -4.24 1.63 -13.08
C GLY A 255 -5.25 2.69 -12.66
N ALA A 256 -6.35 2.83 -13.37
CA ALA A 256 -7.45 3.70 -12.98
C ALA A 256 -8.57 2.85 -12.33
N ARG A 257 -8.98 3.23 -11.12
CA ARG A 257 -10.06 2.55 -10.39
C ARG A 257 -11.30 3.43 -10.37
N LEU A 258 -12.35 2.97 -11.03
CA LEU A 258 -13.64 3.65 -11.08
C LEU A 258 -14.52 3.17 -9.92
N ALA A 259 -15.11 4.09 -9.17
CA ALA A 259 -15.98 3.75 -8.04
C ALA A 259 -17.24 3.00 -8.49
N GLY A 260 -17.71 2.07 -7.68
CA GLY A 260 -19.05 1.48 -7.86
C GLY A 260 -20.15 2.53 -7.68
N ALA A 261 -21.28 2.37 -8.38
CA ALA A 261 -22.36 3.36 -8.44
C ALA A 261 -22.90 3.84 -7.07
N ARG A 262 -22.79 3.01 -6.03
CA ARG A 262 -23.26 3.33 -4.66
C ARG A 262 -22.09 3.38 -3.64
N SER A 263 -20.86 3.28 -4.08
CA SER A 263 -19.69 3.30 -3.19
C SER A 263 -19.25 4.73 -2.89
N ILE A 264 -18.84 4.98 -1.67
CA ILE A 264 -18.16 6.22 -1.27
C ILE A 264 -16.65 6.16 -1.48
N THR A 265 -16.13 5.03 -1.98
CA THR A 265 -14.72 4.77 -2.23
C THR A 265 -14.53 4.09 -3.58
N THR A 266 -13.35 4.21 -4.17
CA THR A 266 -12.96 3.62 -5.46
C THR A 266 -12.53 2.15 -5.36
N HIS A 267 -12.79 1.49 -4.24
CA HIS A 267 -12.40 0.09 -4.02
C HIS A 267 -13.12 -0.87 -4.97
N VAL A 268 -12.35 -1.57 -5.81
CA VAL A 268 -12.85 -2.54 -6.81
C VAL A 268 -13.79 -3.61 -6.22
N PRO A 269 -13.50 -4.24 -5.05
CA PRO A 269 -14.43 -5.23 -4.46
C PRO A 269 -15.83 -4.69 -4.11
N ARG A 270 -16.05 -3.39 -4.23
CA ARG A 270 -17.34 -2.73 -3.97
C ARG A 270 -18.10 -2.32 -5.24
N GLY A 271 -17.93 -3.10 -6.32
CA GLY A 271 -18.56 -2.85 -7.61
C GLY A 271 -17.86 -1.80 -8.45
N GLY A 272 -16.59 -1.49 -8.12
CA GLY A 272 -15.72 -0.70 -8.97
C GLY A 272 -15.13 -1.53 -10.11
N SER A 273 -14.59 -0.85 -11.11
CA SER A 273 -13.85 -1.45 -12.22
C SER A 273 -12.44 -0.87 -12.31
N VAL A 274 -11.56 -1.61 -12.99
CA VAL A 274 -10.25 -1.13 -13.38
C VAL A 274 -10.30 -0.75 -14.85
N GLU A 275 -9.89 0.47 -15.17
CA GLU A 275 -9.91 1.04 -16.51
C GLU A 275 -8.47 1.36 -16.97
N ASN A 276 -8.27 1.49 -18.27
CA ASN A 276 -7.00 2.01 -18.79
C ASN A 276 -6.92 3.52 -18.51
N PRO A 277 -5.89 3.99 -17.78
CA PRO A 277 -5.82 5.41 -17.37
C PRO A 277 -5.64 6.37 -18.55
N SER A 278 -4.89 5.99 -19.61
CA SER A 278 -4.72 6.85 -20.79
C SER A 278 -6.04 7.06 -21.51
N SER A 279 -6.71 5.97 -21.90
CA SER A 279 -7.99 6.05 -22.63
C SER A 279 -9.08 6.79 -21.83
N MET A 280 -9.10 6.59 -20.51
CA MET A 280 -10.04 7.26 -19.64
C MET A 280 -9.78 8.77 -19.55
N LEU A 281 -8.52 9.17 -19.33
CA LEU A 281 -8.16 10.60 -19.25
C LEU A 281 -8.28 11.30 -20.61
N GLU A 282 -7.98 10.60 -21.71
CA GLU A 282 -8.16 11.12 -23.08
C GLU A 282 -9.64 11.41 -23.38
N ALA A 283 -10.53 10.49 -22.99
CA ALA A 283 -11.98 10.70 -23.15
C ALA A 283 -12.53 11.86 -22.31
N MET A 284 -11.86 12.20 -21.19
CA MET A 284 -12.29 13.28 -20.28
C MET A 284 -11.69 14.63 -20.65
N PHE A 285 -10.41 14.67 -21.00
CA PHE A 285 -9.63 15.90 -21.09
C PHE A 285 -9.00 16.15 -22.45
N GLY A 286 -9.09 15.19 -23.38
CA GLY A 286 -8.36 15.20 -24.65
C GLY A 286 -6.92 14.67 -24.51
N PRO A 287 -6.26 14.30 -25.63
CA PRO A 287 -4.99 13.58 -25.63
C PRO A 287 -3.84 14.36 -24.98
N ASP A 288 -3.70 15.64 -25.28
CA ASP A 288 -2.60 16.46 -24.76
C ASP A 288 -2.68 16.61 -23.24
N LYS A 289 -3.86 16.94 -22.73
CA LYS A 289 -4.08 17.12 -21.29
C LYS A 289 -4.01 15.77 -20.55
N ALA A 290 -4.43 14.67 -21.15
CA ALA A 290 -4.27 13.33 -20.61
C ALA A 290 -2.80 12.95 -20.45
N SER A 291 -1.99 13.18 -21.50
CA SER A 291 -0.54 12.95 -21.47
C SER A 291 0.15 13.78 -20.39
N ALA A 292 -0.18 15.07 -20.31
CA ALA A 292 0.35 15.97 -19.28
C ALA A 292 -0.05 15.50 -17.86
N THR A 293 -1.30 15.06 -17.67
CA THR A 293 -1.79 14.54 -16.39
C THR A 293 -1.01 13.29 -15.98
N LEU A 294 -0.78 12.33 -16.87
CA LEU A 294 0.00 11.12 -16.57
C LEU A 294 1.47 11.41 -16.24
N LYS A 295 2.09 12.38 -16.92
CA LYS A 295 3.44 12.87 -16.57
C LYS A 295 3.46 13.47 -15.17
N ASN A 296 2.46 14.29 -14.83
CA ASN A 296 2.32 14.90 -13.51
C ASN A 296 2.06 13.83 -12.43
N VAL A 297 1.24 12.83 -12.69
CA VAL A 297 1.02 11.67 -11.80
C VAL A 297 2.34 10.97 -11.52
N THR A 298 3.13 10.69 -12.55
CA THR A 298 4.43 10.04 -12.42
C THR A 298 5.39 10.86 -11.56
N SER A 299 5.56 12.14 -11.85
CA SER A 299 6.47 13.02 -11.11
C SER A 299 6.04 13.21 -9.65
N THR A 300 4.74 13.40 -9.41
CA THR A 300 4.16 13.56 -8.07
C THR A 300 4.32 12.27 -7.26
N ALA A 301 4.02 11.11 -7.85
CA ALA A 301 4.18 9.84 -7.17
C ALA A 301 5.64 9.56 -6.78
N LEU A 302 6.60 9.86 -7.65
CA LEU A 302 8.03 9.74 -7.36
C LEU A 302 8.49 10.71 -6.27
N LEU A 303 8.00 11.95 -6.28
CA LEU A 303 8.27 12.94 -5.23
C LEU A 303 7.80 12.43 -3.87
N ILE A 304 6.55 11.98 -3.80
CA ILE A 304 5.92 11.47 -2.57
C ILE A 304 6.63 10.21 -2.08
N ALA A 305 6.98 9.26 -2.97
CA ALA A 305 7.68 8.03 -2.59
C ALA A 305 9.05 8.30 -1.96
N ARG A 306 9.82 9.23 -2.53
CA ARG A 306 11.12 9.65 -1.96
C ARG A 306 10.95 10.30 -0.60
N GLN A 307 9.92 11.13 -0.42
CA GLN A 307 9.64 11.76 0.87
C GLN A 307 9.24 10.73 1.93
N ILE A 308 8.34 9.78 1.60
CA ILE A 308 7.94 8.70 2.51
C ILE A 308 9.16 7.87 2.93
N GLU A 309 10.03 7.48 1.98
CA GLU A 309 11.23 6.71 2.30
C GLU A 309 12.17 7.49 3.23
N ARG A 310 12.45 8.76 2.90
CA ARG A 310 13.32 9.62 3.71
C ARG A 310 12.82 9.74 5.14
N SER A 311 11.56 10.12 5.32
CA SER A 311 10.99 10.37 6.66
C SER A 311 10.69 9.12 7.44
N SER A 312 10.45 7.98 6.77
CA SER A 312 10.29 6.69 7.46
C SER A 312 11.58 6.17 8.05
N GLY A 313 12.74 6.59 7.55
CA GLY A 313 14.05 6.06 7.94
C GLY A 313 14.28 4.59 7.57
N HIS A 314 13.41 4.01 6.73
CA HIS A 314 13.47 2.59 6.40
C HIS A 314 13.82 2.35 4.94
N THR A 315 14.50 1.24 4.67
CA THR A 315 14.72 0.76 3.31
C THR A 315 13.39 0.28 2.72
N LEU A 316 12.93 0.97 1.69
CA LEU A 316 11.72 0.60 0.95
C LEU A 316 12.11 0.16 -0.47
N GLY A 317 11.47 -0.88 -0.97
CA GLY A 317 11.70 -1.39 -2.33
C GLY A 317 10.49 -1.24 -3.24
N GLU A 318 9.30 -1.15 -2.64
CA GLU A 318 8.04 -0.97 -3.36
C GLU A 318 6.98 -0.24 -2.53
N MET A 319 6.03 0.38 -3.19
CA MET A 319 4.77 0.83 -2.62
C MET A 319 3.72 1.00 -3.71
N SER A 320 2.45 0.90 -3.36
CA SER A 320 1.39 1.45 -4.20
C SER A 320 0.85 2.72 -3.58
N MET A 321 0.42 3.65 -4.43
CA MET A 321 -0.08 4.95 -4.05
C MET A 321 -1.42 5.19 -4.72
N ASP A 322 -2.38 5.72 -3.98
CA ASP A 322 -3.70 6.08 -4.50
C ASP A 322 -3.75 7.61 -4.63
N LEU A 323 -3.86 8.11 -5.88
CA LEU A 323 -3.91 9.53 -6.23
C LEU A 323 -5.27 9.89 -6.83
N GLY A 324 -5.92 10.91 -6.29
CA GLY A 324 -7.10 11.51 -6.89
C GLY A 324 -6.73 12.55 -7.93
N VAL A 325 -7.62 12.74 -8.91
CA VAL A 325 -7.56 13.84 -9.87
C VAL A 325 -8.83 14.67 -9.67
N ASP A 326 -8.70 15.97 -9.42
CA ASP A 326 -9.84 16.88 -9.35
C ASP A 326 -10.27 17.35 -10.75
N ASP A 327 -11.35 18.10 -10.85
CA ASP A 327 -11.92 18.61 -12.09
C ASP A 327 -11.00 19.60 -12.83
N LYS A 328 -10.04 20.21 -12.11
CA LYS A 328 -9.02 21.12 -12.65
C LYS A 328 -7.73 20.41 -13.07
N GLY A 329 -7.64 19.09 -12.81
CA GLY A 329 -6.43 18.30 -13.06
C GLY A 329 -5.42 18.35 -11.92
N GLY A 330 -5.78 18.89 -10.75
CA GLY A 330 -4.99 18.86 -9.54
C GLY A 330 -4.86 17.44 -9.00
N LEU A 331 -3.70 17.11 -8.44
CA LEU A 331 -3.40 15.77 -7.91
C LEU A 331 -3.42 15.76 -6.39
N TRP A 332 -4.10 14.75 -5.83
CA TRP A 332 -4.33 14.60 -4.41
C TRP A 332 -3.92 13.21 -3.91
N PHE A 333 -3.07 13.19 -2.90
CA PHE A 333 -2.60 11.97 -2.26
C PHE A 333 -3.62 11.46 -1.23
N PHE A 334 -4.08 10.23 -1.36
CA PHE A 334 -5.04 9.64 -0.43
C PHE A 334 -4.43 8.59 0.49
N GLU A 335 -3.57 7.73 -0.05
CA GLU A 335 -3.00 6.61 0.68
C GLU A 335 -1.75 6.07 -0.02
N ALA A 336 -0.83 5.50 0.77
CA ALA A 336 0.23 4.63 0.28
C ALA A 336 0.21 3.29 1.03
N ASN A 337 0.57 2.22 0.34
CA ASN A 337 0.67 0.87 0.90
C ASN A 337 2.07 0.33 0.66
N SER A 338 2.78 -0.03 1.74
CA SER A 338 4.15 -0.57 1.68
C SER A 338 4.24 -1.98 1.10
N ARG A 339 3.14 -2.73 1.10
CA ARG A 339 3.05 -4.09 0.56
C ARG A 339 1.88 -4.19 -0.40
N PRO A 340 2.04 -3.65 -1.61
CA PRO A 340 0.96 -3.60 -2.59
C PRO A 340 0.45 -4.99 -2.94
N MET A 341 -0.84 -5.07 -3.25
CA MET A 341 -1.39 -6.24 -3.92
C MET A 341 -0.88 -6.28 -5.36
N LYS A 342 -0.82 -7.48 -5.93
CA LYS A 342 -0.46 -7.63 -7.34
C LYS A 342 -1.41 -6.82 -8.24
N PHE A 343 -0.85 -6.30 -9.31
CA PHE A 343 -1.61 -5.75 -10.43
C PHE A 343 -1.93 -6.91 -11.37
N ASP A 344 -3.10 -6.88 -11.98
CA ASP A 344 -3.55 -7.96 -12.85
C ASP A 344 -3.26 -7.66 -14.34
N GLU A 345 -2.89 -6.41 -14.67
CA GLU A 345 -2.45 -5.99 -16.01
C GLU A 345 -1.12 -6.69 -16.35
N PRO A 346 -1.06 -7.46 -17.48
CA PRO A 346 0.06 -8.35 -17.77
C PRO A 346 1.42 -7.64 -17.80
N GLU A 347 1.51 -6.47 -18.44
CA GLU A 347 2.76 -5.72 -18.58
C GLU A 347 3.24 -5.18 -17.23
N ILE A 348 2.30 -4.62 -16.42
CA ILE A 348 2.62 -4.15 -15.07
C ILE A 348 3.05 -5.33 -14.20
N ARG A 349 2.36 -6.45 -14.33
CA ARG A 349 2.65 -7.68 -13.59
C ARG A 349 4.05 -8.19 -13.89
N LYS A 350 4.43 -8.32 -15.17
CA LYS A 350 5.75 -8.77 -15.62
C LYS A 350 6.83 -7.86 -15.03
N LEU A 351 6.76 -6.57 -15.30
CA LEU A 351 7.73 -5.60 -14.83
C LEU A 351 7.82 -5.57 -13.29
N SER A 352 6.70 -5.75 -12.60
CA SER A 352 6.68 -5.75 -11.12
C SER A 352 7.44 -6.94 -10.53
N LEU A 353 7.38 -8.09 -11.16
CA LEU A 353 8.12 -9.28 -10.74
C LEU A 353 9.63 -9.10 -10.99
N GLU A 354 10.00 -8.60 -12.17
CA GLU A 354 11.40 -8.34 -12.53
C GLU A 354 12.04 -7.31 -11.60
N ARG A 355 11.35 -6.24 -11.24
CA ARG A 355 11.87 -5.18 -10.35
C ARG A 355 12.17 -5.66 -8.93
N ILE A 356 11.47 -6.66 -8.42
CA ILE A 356 11.80 -7.29 -7.15
C ILE A 356 13.25 -7.79 -7.18
N PHE A 357 13.66 -8.46 -8.26
CA PHE A 357 14.99 -9.06 -8.39
C PHE A 357 16.05 -8.06 -8.86
N GLN A 358 15.70 -7.10 -9.70
CA GLN A 358 16.57 -5.97 -10.03
C GLN A 358 16.99 -5.21 -8.78
N TYR A 359 16.05 -4.89 -7.90
CA TYR A 359 16.35 -4.20 -6.65
C TYR A 359 17.11 -5.11 -5.65
N SER A 360 16.73 -6.39 -5.57
CA SER A 360 17.48 -7.36 -4.75
C SER A 360 18.94 -7.48 -5.18
N HIS A 361 19.21 -7.49 -6.48
CA HIS A 361 20.57 -7.50 -7.02
C HIS A 361 21.35 -6.24 -6.61
N TYR A 362 20.72 -5.06 -6.70
CA TYR A 362 21.31 -3.82 -6.21
C TYR A 362 21.69 -3.92 -4.72
N LEU A 363 20.79 -4.43 -3.87
CA LEU A 363 21.03 -4.58 -2.43
C LEU A 363 22.20 -5.54 -2.11
N VAL A 364 22.31 -6.65 -2.84
CA VAL A 364 23.44 -7.61 -2.69
C VAL A 364 24.75 -6.94 -3.04
N ARG A 365 24.83 -6.18 -4.13
CA ARG A 365 26.06 -5.48 -4.55
C ARG A 365 26.50 -4.40 -3.53
N GLN A 366 25.55 -3.67 -2.95
CA GLN A 366 25.85 -2.69 -1.90
C GLN A 366 26.46 -3.35 -0.66
N SER A 367 26.01 -4.57 -0.33
CA SER A 367 26.57 -5.31 0.81
C SER A 367 27.99 -5.85 0.57
N ALA A 368 28.34 -6.12 -0.69
CA ALA A 368 29.69 -6.59 -1.06
C ALA A 368 30.73 -5.44 -1.10
N GLY A 369 30.30 -4.22 -1.45
CA GLY A 369 31.16 -3.04 -1.50
C GLY A 369 31.41 -2.34 -0.15
N SER A 370 30.72 -2.78 0.90
CA SER A 370 30.86 -2.23 2.27
C SER A 370 31.75 -3.09 3.18
N ARG A 371 32.38 -4.12 2.64
CA ARG A 371 33.41 -4.94 3.26
C ARG A 371 34.75 -4.54 2.71
#